data_08ad9810d97431e6a5816d416565a9c8
#
_entry.id   08ad9810d97431e6a5816d416565a9c8
#
_cell.length_a   1.000
_cell.length_b   1.000
_cell.length_c   1.000
_cell.angle_alpha   90.00
_cell.angle_beta   90.00
_cell.angle_gamma   90.00
#
_symmetry.space_group_name_H-M   'P 1'
#
loop_
_entity.id
_entity.type
_entity.pdbx_description
1 polymer ?
#
loop_
_entity_poly.entity_id
_entity_poly.type
_entity_poly.pdbx_seq_one_letter_code
_entity_poly.pdbx_strand_id
1 'polypeptide(L)'
;MAGAAALQQGAQREAVAPISAALHAHPENARLWQLAGLIHRDLEDLASSVQAFEQASKLWPEDAMIAHGHACVRFEAGLPASQRFNLAMRLAPANRSILLQHAAALIGEGQQAAAVDEINRELVRNPGWIQGHVALAKLRWAAGDHQHFIDSFEGGLLAAPRDPALWRAYVDVFLRGEQYERALPIIERARAAVGAHLAFDVAEATSRSELGEMEAASRLFEALANVQDPAFTEHRLRFLLRAGRLEELAAAGEESVARDSFGRAWPYLSIAWRLLGDRRWEWLEGDPSLVGVYDLSAELPPLDALADRLRAIHLAANQPLDQSVRGGTQTEGHLFQRIEPEIRMLRKAVVEAVERHVAQLPPARAGHPLLIARRSPIGFAGSWSVRLTGGGRHIDHVHPEGWLSSALYIALPASSERNAPDAGWLTLGQAAHLGVDLPPIRTIEPKPGRLVLFPSTMWHGTRPFDAGERLTVAFDVKRPAQAS
;
A
#
# COMPACT_ATOMS: atom_id res chain seq x y z
N MET A 1 22.94 -24.45 -9.94
CA MET A 1 21.81 -24.73 -10.84
C MET A 1 20.53 -25.01 -10.07
N ALA A 2 20.45 -25.91 -9.08
CA ALA A 2 19.23 -26.22 -8.32
C ALA A 2 18.62 -25.01 -7.57
N GLY A 3 19.45 -24.17 -6.93
CA GLY A 3 18.95 -22.96 -6.23
C GLY A 3 18.31 -21.90 -7.14
N ALA A 4 18.85 -21.69 -8.36
CA ALA A 4 18.27 -20.78 -9.33
C ALA A 4 16.94 -21.31 -9.91
N ALA A 5 16.83 -22.63 -10.11
CA ALA A 5 15.58 -23.27 -10.51
C ALA A 5 14.52 -23.18 -9.40
N ALA A 6 14.91 -23.33 -8.13
CA ALA A 6 14.01 -23.23 -6.99
C ALA A 6 13.40 -21.81 -6.85
N LEU A 7 14.19 -20.75 -7.10
CA LEU A 7 13.66 -19.36 -7.13
C LEU A 7 12.60 -19.18 -8.22
N GLN A 8 12.80 -19.78 -9.39
CA GLN A 8 11.84 -19.72 -10.51
C GLN A 8 10.57 -20.56 -10.26
N GLN A 9 10.67 -21.60 -9.45
CA GLN A 9 9.58 -22.56 -9.18
C GLN A 9 8.84 -22.30 -7.85
N GLY A 10 9.25 -21.30 -7.07
CA GLY A 10 8.65 -21.02 -5.75
C GLY A 10 9.03 -22.01 -4.65
N ALA A 11 10.11 -22.80 -4.84
CA ALA A 11 10.60 -23.81 -3.92
C ALA A 11 11.78 -23.31 -3.05
N GLN A 12 11.73 -22.06 -2.60
CA GLN A 12 12.84 -21.39 -1.89
C GLN A 12 13.24 -22.11 -0.60
N ARG A 13 12.29 -22.63 0.17
CA ARG A 13 12.58 -23.36 1.42
C ARG A 13 13.41 -24.61 1.17
N GLU A 14 13.13 -25.32 0.10
CA GLU A 14 13.85 -26.53 -0.31
C GLU A 14 15.27 -26.22 -0.81
N ALA A 15 15.49 -24.98 -1.28
CA ALA A 15 16.80 -24.55 -1.78
C ALA A 15 17.79 -24.16 -0.66
N VAL A 16 17.34 -23.91 0.57
CA VAL A 16 18.21 -23.47 1.68
C VAL A 16 19.31 -24.47 1.99
N ALA A 17 18.98 -25.74 2.18
CA ALA A 17 19.97 -26.77 2.51
C ALA A 17 20.99 -27.03 1.37
N PRO A 18 20.59 -27.20 0.10
CA PRO A 18 21.52 -27.30 -1.01
C PRO A 18 22.46 -26.09 -1.17
N ILE A 19 21.96 -24.86 -1.02
CA ILE A 19 22.82 -23.67 -1.15
C ILE A 19 23.81 -23.57 -0.01
N SER A 20 23.38 -23.89 1.24
CA SER A 20 24.29 -23.95 2.39
C SER A 20 25.41 -24.96 2.19
N ALA A 21 25.11 -26.16 1.70
CA ALA A 21 26.11 -27.18 1.39
C ALA A 21 27.11 -26.73 0.28
N ALA A 22 26.58 -26.07 -0.77
CA ALA A 22 27.42 -25.51 -1.83
C ALA A 22 28.35 -24.39 -1.32
N LEU A 23 27.87 -23.53 -0.42
CA LEU A 23 28.68 -22.49 0.21
C LEU A 23 29.76 -23.03 1.14
N HIS A 24 29.52 -24.14 1.84
CA HIS A 24 30.55 -24.81 2.62
C HIS A 24 31.66 -25.37 1.72
N ALA A 25 31.30 -25.90 0.54
CA ALA A 25 32.27 -26.42 -0.42
C ALA A 25 33.03 -25.33 -1.20
N HIS A 26 32.38 -24.17 -1.42
CA HIS A 26 32.90 -23.07 -2.24
C HIS A 26 32.64 -21.70 -1.59
N PRO A 27 33.26 -21.41 -0.43
CA PRO A 27 33.00 -20.17 0.33
C PRO A 27 33.49 -18.90 -0.39
N GLU A 28 34.39 -19.03 -1.37
CA GLU A 28 34.91 -17.95 -2.20
C GLU A 28 34.02 -17.60 -3.40
N ASN A 29 32.93 -18.33 -3.63
CA ASN A 29 32.08 -18.10 -4.79
C ASN A 29 31.03 -17.02 -4.53
N ALA A 30 31.26 -15.79 -5.01
CA ALA A 30 30.39 -14.65 -4.86
C ALA A 30 28.96 -14.89 -5.40
N ARG A 31 28.81 -15.69 -6.48
CA ARG A 31 27.49 -16.00 -7.06
C ARG A 31 26.66 -16.91 -6.18
N LEU A 32 27.29 -17.85 -5.47
CA LEU A 32 26.58 -18.70 -4.49
C LEU A 32 26.07 -17.83 -3.32
N TRP A 33 26.88 -16.90 -2.82
CA TRP A 33 26.48 -15.96 -1.78
C TRP A 33 25.36 -15.05 -2.25
N GLN A 34 25.40 -14.51 -3.47
CA GLN A 34 24.32 -13.74 -4.07
C GLN A 34 23.02 -14.57 -4.13
N LEU A 35 23.09 -15.81 -4.60
CA LEU A 35 21.93 -16.70 -4.69
C LEU A 35 21.34 -17.00 -3.31
N ALA A 36 22.19 -17.25 -2.30
CA ALA A 36 21.75 -17.43 -0.93
C ALA A 36 21.02 -16.17 -0.41
N GLY A 37 21.56 -14.98 -0.68
CA GLY A 37 20.95 -13.72 -0.35
C GLY A 37 19.55 -13.55 -0.97
N LEU A 38 19.38 -13.89 -2.23
CA LEU A 38 18.08 -13.86 -2.92
C LEU A 38 17.09 -14.87 -2.31
N ILE A 39 17.52 -16.10 -2.03
CA ILE A 39 16.68 -17.12 -1.39
C ILE A 39 16.22 -16.65 0.00
N HIS A 40 17.12 -16.14 0.83
CA HIS A 40 16.77 -15.62 2.16
C HIS A 40 15.84 -14.40 2.08
N ARG A 41 16.05 -13.50 1.09
CA ARG A 41 15.15 -12.36 0.84
C ARG A 41 13.73 -12.80 0.52
N ASP A 42 13.59 -13.79 -0.39
CA ASP A 42 12.28 -14.34 -0.76
C ASP A 42 11.58 -15.06 0.41
N LEU A 43 12.36 -15.61 1.33
CA LEU A 43 11.87 -16.20 2.58
C LEU A 43 11.62 -15.16 3.68
N GLU A 44 11.79 -13.87 3.39
CA GLU A 44 11.68 -12.76 4.33
C GLU A 44 12.65 -12.84 5.54
N ASP A 45 13.75 -13.63 5.40
CA ASP A 45 14.86 -13.66 6.36
C ASP A 45 15.91 -12.63 5.95
N LEU A 46 15.60 -11.34 6.19
CA LEU A 46 16.46 -10.25 5.74
C LEU A 46 17.80 -10.19 6.49
N ALA A 47 17.85 -10.70 7.72
CA ALA A 47 19.12 -10.75 8.46
C ALA A 47 20.14 -11.66 7.75
N SER A 48 19.73 -12.88 7.40
CA SER A 48 20.58 -13.81 6.63
C SER A 48 20.85 -13.31 5.20
N SER A 49 19.85 -12.66 4.58
CA SER A 49 20.01 -12.07 3.25
C SER A 49 21.10 -10.98 3.24
N VAL A 50 21.08 -10.05 4.19
CA VAL A 50 22.08 -8.99 4.35
C VAL A 50 23.48 -9.59 4.52
N GLN A 51 23.63 -10.60 5.40
CA GLN A 51 24.91 -11.28 5.62
C GLN A 51 25.44 -11.92 4.32
N ALA A 52 24.57 -12.61 3.59
CA ALA A 52 24.95 -13.26 2.34
C ALA A 52 25.38 -12.25 1.26
N PHE A 53 24.64 -11.16 1.06
CA PHE A 53 25.03 -10.09 0.14
C PHE A 53 26.29 -9.33 0.58
N GLU A 54 26.52 -9.20 1.88
CA GLU A 54 27.76 -8.63 2.41
C GLU A 54 28.98 -9.49 2.01
N GLN A 55 28.89 -10.81 2.13
CA GLN A 55 29.95 -11.71 1.71
C GLN A 55 30.13 -11.68 0.17
N ALA A 56 29.04 -11.72 -0.60
CA ALA A 56 29.10 -11.57 -2.05
C ALA A 56 29.83 -10.28 -2.48
N SER A 57 29.51 -9.15 -1.83
CA SER A 57 30.12 -7.85 -2.12
C SER A 57 31.60 -7.77 -1.74
N LYS A 58 32.03 -8.48 -0.69
CA LYS A 58 33.47 -8.59 -0.33
C LYS A 58 34.25 -9.37 -1.39
N LEU A 59 33.65 -10.43 -1.93
CA LEU A 59 34.30 -11.29 -2.92
C LEU A 59 34.30 -10.69 -4.34
N TRP A 60 33.25 -9.93 -4.67
CA TRP A 60 33.12 -9.30 -5.99
C TRP A 60 32.57 -7.88 -5.89
N PRO A 61 33.40 -6.91 -5.48
CA PRO A 61 32.96 -5.53 -5.16
C PRO A 61 32.53 -4.71 -6.37
N GLU A 62 32.95 -5.08 -7.58
CA GLU A 62 32.66 -4.35 -8.83
C GLU A 62 31.47 -4.94 -9.61
N ASP A 63 30.78 -5.96 -9.07
CA ASP A 63 29.60 -6.51 -9.71
C ASP A 63 28.36 -5.65 -9.43
N ALA A 64 27.77 -5.07 -10.48
CA ALA A 64 26.62 -4.19 -10.37
C ALA A 64 25.37 -4.87 -9.77
N MET A 65 25.16 -6.17 -10.08
CA MET A 65 23.99 -6.90 -9.57
C MET A 65 24.13 -7.21 -8.08
N ILE A 66 25.34 -7.58 -7.64
CA ILE A 66 25.62 -7.81 -6.22
C ILE A 66 25.53 -6.50 -5.44
N ALA A 67 26.13 -5.42 -5.96
CA ALA A 67 26.06 -4.10 -5.33
C ALA A 67 24.60 -3.61 -5.18
N HIS A 68 23.80 -3.74 -6.23
CA HIS A 68 22.39 -3.37 -6.22
C HIS A 68 21.59 -4.26 -5.26
N GLY A 69 21.75 -5.61 -5.34
CA GLY A 69 21.06 -6.54 -4.42
C GLY A 69 21.40 -6.27 -2.96
N HIS A 70 22.68 -5.98 -2.65
CA HIS A 70 23.11 -5.61 -1.30
C HIS A 70 22.46 -4.32 -0.81
N ALA A 71 22.36 -3.30 -1.67
CA ALA A 71 21.69 -2.06 -1.35
C ALA A 71 20.19 -2.29 -1.04
N CYS A 72 19.51 -3.08 -1.89
CA CYS A 72 18.09 -3.40 -1.71
C CYS A 72 17.81 -4.11 -0.37
N VAL A 73 18.55 -5.19 -0.07
CA VAL A 73 18.29 -5.94 1.15
C VAL A 73 18.62 -5.16 2.42
N ARG A 74 19.63 -4.26 2.39
CA ARG A 74 19.88 -3.35 3.50
C ARG A 74 18.75 -2.37 3.71
N PHE A 75 18.25 -1.77 2.63
CA PHE A 75 17.11 -0.84 2.68
C PHE A 75 15.86 -1.52 3.24
N GLU A 76 15.51 -2.70 2.72
CA GLU A 76 14.38 -3.49 3.19
C GLU A 76 14.53 -3.90 4.67
N ALA A 77 15.74 -4.23 5.09
CA ALA A 77 16.07 -4.55 6.47
C ALA A 77 16.06 -3.34 7.43
N GLY A 78 15.81 -2.13 6.94
CA GLY A 78 15.83 -0.89 7.73
C GLY A 78 17.23 -0.39 8.08
N LEU A 79 18.26 -0.87 7.39
CA LEU A 79 19.65 -0.45 7.58
C LEU A 79 20.03 0.69 6.62
N PRO A 80 20.99 1.56 6.98
CA PRO A 80 21.50 2.57 6.06
C PRO A 80 21.97 1.95 4.74
N ALA A 81 21.43 2.45 3.61
CA ALA A 81 21.62 1.85 2.29
C ALA A 81 22.05 2.85 1.21
N SER A 82 21.96 4.17 1.45
CA SER A 82 22.26 5.21 0.46
C SER A 82 23.66 5.08 -0.14
N GLN A 83 24.68 4.85 0.67
CA GLN A 83 26.05 4.64 0.18
C GLN A 83 26.18 3.40 -0.72
N ARG A 84 25.40 2.34 -0.45
CA ARG A 84 25.39 1.11 -1.26
C ARG A 84 24.68 1.33 -2.59
N PHE A 85 23.55 2.04 -2.60
CA PHE A 85 22.91 2.46 -3.84
C PHE A 85 23.80 3.38 -4.67
N ASN A 86 24.55 4.28 -4.04
CA ASN A 86 25.52 5.14 -4.71
C ASN A 86 26.60 4.32 -5.45
N LEU A 87 27.10 3.24 -4.82
CA LEU A 87 28.00 2.29 -5.50
C LEU A 87 27.30 1.60 -6.68
N ALA A 88 26.08 1.10 -6.48
CA ALA A 88 25.32 0.43 -7.54
C ALA A 88 25.06 1.37 -8.74
N MET A 89 24.73 2.64 -8.51
CA MET A 89 24.57 3.64 -9.58
C MET A 89 25.87 3.89 -10.37
N ARG A 90 27.03 3.94 -9.69
CA ARG A 90 28.31 4.08 -10.40
C ARG A 90 28.61 2.87 -11.29
N LEU A 91 28.24 1.66 -10.86
CA LEU A 91 28.46 0.41 -11.62
C LEU A 91 27.41 0.21 -12.72
N ALA A 92 26.22 0.79 -12.59
CA ALA A 92 25.14 0.67 -13.57
C ALA A 92 24.47 2.06 -13.84
N PRO A 93 25.18 3.03 -14.41
CA PRO A 93 24.71 4.43 -14.51
C PRO A 93 23.49 4.63 -15.42
N ALA A 94 23.19 3.68 -16.30
CA ALA A 94 22.00 3.74 -17.16
C ALA A 94 20.71 3.27 -16.46
N ASN A 95 20.82 2.65 -15.29
CA ASN A 95 19.66 2.10 -14.58
C ASN A 95 19.02 3.11 -13.63
N ARG A 96 18.06 3.89 -14.13
CA ARG A 96 17.32 4.90 -13.35
C ARG A 96 16.46 4.35 -12.21
N SER A 97 16.14 3.04 -12.24
CA SER A 97 15.41 2.45 -11.11
C SER A 97 16.24 2.46 -9.82
N ILE A 98 17.57 2.34 -9.94
CA ILE A 98 18.49 2.43 -8.80
C ILE A 98 18.47 3.84 -8.19
N LEU A 99 18.32 4.89 -9.02
CA LEU A 99 18.20 6.27 -8.54
C LEU A 99 16.96 6.49 -7.69
N LEU A 100 15.80 5.95 -8.10
CA LEU A 100 14.59 6.03 -7.26
C LEU A 100 14.74 5.29 -5.94
N GLN A 101 15.39 4.13 -5.95
CA GLN A 101 15.66 3.37 -4.73
C GLN A 101 16.70 4.08 -3.84
N HIS A 102 17.69 4.74 -4.44
CA HIS A 102 18.62 5.59 -3.71
C HIS A 102 17.92 6.78 -3.06
N ALA A 103 17.03 7.46 -3.79
CA ALA A 103 16.21 8.53 -3.24
C ALA A 103 15.34 8.04 -2.06
N ALA A 104 14.74 6.86 -2.17
CA ALA A 104 14.00 6.25 -1.06
C ALA A 104 14.91 5.95 0.15
N ALA A 105 16.13 5.47 -0.08
CA ALA A 105 17.10 5.24 1.00
C ALA A 105 17.53 6.55 1.68
N LEU A 106 17.76 7.62 0.91
CA LEU A 106 18.05 8.96 1.44
C LEU A 106 16.91 9.47 2.33
N ILE A 107 15.66 9.26 1.93
CA ILE A 107 14.49 9.63 2.75
C ILE A 107 14.49 8.82 4.05
N GLY A 108 14.68 7.50 3.96
CA GLY A 108 14.78 6.62 5.13
C GLY A 108 15.92 6.97 6.08
N GLU A 109 16.91 7.73 5.62
CA GLU A 109 18.05 8.26 6.38
C GLU A 109 17.87 9.74 6.78
N GLY A 110 16.67 10.33 6.57
CA GLY A 110 16.37 11.73 6.92
C GLY A 110 16.97 12.78 5.98
N GLN A 111 17.41 12.39 4.77
CA GLN A 111 18.06 13.26 3.79
C GLN A 111 17.12 13.65 2.64
N GLN A 112 15.89 14.10 2.96
CA GLN A 112 14.85 14.41 1.97
C GLN A 112 15.28 15.43 0.93
N ALA A 113 16.02 16.48 1.33
CA ALA A 113 16.49 17.50 0.41
C ALA A 113 17.43 16.90 -0.65
N ALA A 114 18.35 16.03 -0.25
CA ALA A 114 19.27 15.35 -1.18
C ALA A 114 18.53 14.46 -2.18
N ALA A 115 17.49 13.75 -1.74
CA ALA A 115 16.63 12.93 -2.61
C ALA A 115 15.92 13.80 -3.66
N VAL A 116 15.33 14.93 -3.25
CA VAL A 116 14.66 15.88 -4.15
C VAL A 116 15.64 16.44 -5.17
N ASP A 117 16.83 16.88 -4.74
CA ASP A 117 17.84 17.45 -5.61
C ASP A 117 18.39 16.44 -6.63
N GLU A 118 18.50 15.17 -6.23
CA GLU A 118 18.97 14.11 -7.12
C GLU A 118 17.97 13.81 -8.23
N ILE A 119 16.69 13.66 -7.89
CA ILE A 119 15.62 13.45 -8.87
C ILE A 119 15.50 14.66 -9.79
N ASN A 120 15.55 15.90 -9.26
CA ASN A 120 15.50 17.11 -10.08
C ASN A 120 16.65 17.18 -11.09
N ARG A 121 17.88 16.87 -10.68
CA ARG A 121 19.04 16.84 -11.58
C ARG A 121 18.86 15.85 -12.73
N GLU A 122 18.28 14.69 -12.44
CA GLU A 122 18.03 13.69 -13.48
C GLU A 122 16.86 14.12 -14.40
N LEU A 123 15.82 14.76 -13.87
CA LEU A 123 14.69 15.28 -14.68
C LEU A 123 15.14 16.41 -15.64
N VAL A 124 16.11 17.23 -15.24
CA VAL A 124 16.72 18.23 -16.16
C VAL A 124 17.41 17.56 -17.35
N ARG A 125 18.06 16.42 -17.14
CA ARG A 125 18.73 15.66 -18.22
C ARG A 125 17.75 14.82 -19.04
N ASN A 126 16.70 14.34 -18.42
CA ASN A 126 15.71 13.41 -18.95
C ASN A 126 14.28 13.89 -18.62
N PRO A 127 13.79 14.97 -19.26
CA PRO A 127 12.51 15.59 -18.94
C PRO A 127 11.28 14.69 -19.25
N GLY A 128 11.45 13.63 -20.03
CA GLY A 128 10.41 12.60 -20.26
C GLY A 128 10.40 11.45 -19.25
N TRP A 129 11.19 11.52 -18.16
CA TRP A 129 11.25 10.44 -17.17
C TRP A 129 10.06 10.48 -16.21
N ILE A 130 8.96 9.83 -16.59
CA ILE A 130 7.66 9.86 -15.91
C ILE A 130 7.78 9.43 -14.43
N GLN A 131 8.49 8.33 -14.16
CA GLN A 131 8.63 7.82 -12.78
C GLN A 131 9.33 8.83 -11.86
N GLY A 132 10.26 9.63 -12.41
CA GLY A 132 10.92 10.72 -11.69
C GLY A 132 9.95 11.84 -11.33
N HIS A 133 9.09 12.25 -12.25
CA HIS A 133 8.06 13.26 -11.98
C HIS A 133 7.09 12.80 -10.89
N VAL A 134 6.61 11.56 -10.99
CA VAL A 134 5.69 10.97 -9.98
C VAL A 134 6.35 10.89 -8.61
N ALA A 135 7.60 10.39 -8.56
CA ALA A 135 8.35 10.29 -7.29
C ALA A 135 8.57 11.68 -6.67
N LEU A 136 8.99 12.66 -7.46
CA LEU A 136 9.21 14.02 -6.98
C LEU A 136 7.92 14.69 -6.48
N ALA A 137 6.79 14.46 -7.15
CA ALA A 137 5.49 14.94 -6.72
C ALA A 137 5.13 14.38 -5.34
N LYS A 138 5.27 13.08 -5.12
CA LYS A 138 5.03 12.43 -3.83
C LYS A 138 5.94 12.97 -2.73
N LEU A 139 7.23 13.15 -3.03
CA LEU A 139 8.20 13.67 -2.06
C LEU A 139 7.90 15.09 -1.62
N ARG A 140 7.61 15.98 -2.57
CA ARG A 140 7.23 17.36 -2.26
C ARG A 140 5.93 17.43 -1.46
N TRP A 141 4.94 16.62 -1.83
CA TRP A 141 3.69 16.52 -1.06
C TRP A 141 3.94 16.08 0.39
N ALA A 142 4.70 15.00 0.59
CA ALA A 142 5.06 14.50 1.93
C ALA A 142 5.91 15.49 2.74
N ALA A 143 6.63 16.38 2.07
CA ALA A 143 7.36 17.50 2.69
C ALA A 143 6.46 18.71 3.00
N GLY A 144 5.19 18.73 2.57
CA GLY A 144 4.25 19.84 2.77
C GLY A 144 4.20 20.87 1.66
N ASP A 145 4.92 20.68 0.57
CA ASP A 145 4.87 21.57 -0.60
C ASP A 145 3.69 21.20 -1.50
N HIS A 146 2.49 21.48 -1.03
CA HIS A 146 1.26 21.17 -1.75
C HIS A 146 0.98 22.12 -2.93
N GLN A 147 1.70 23.22 -3.03
CA GLN A 147 1.57 24.19 -4.10
C GLN A 147 2.38 23.79 -5.33
N HIS A 148 3.65 23.42 -5.14
CA HIS A 148 4.62 23.21 -6.23
C HIS A 148 4.94 21.72 -6.47
N PHE A 149 4.20 20.80 -5.84
CA PHE A 149 4.54 19.38 -5.93
C PHE A 149 4.50 18.82 -7.38
N ILE A 150 3.75 19.46 -8.27
CA ILE A 150 3.59 19.04 -9.68
C ILE A 150 4.45 19.83 -10.68
N ASP A 151 5.21 20.83 -10.27
CA ASP A 151 5.92 21.76 -11.18
C ASP A 151 6.87 21.05 -12.15
N SER A 152 7.43 19.92 -11.75
CA SER A 152 8.31 19.14 -12.63
C SER A 152 7.60 18.65 -13.89
N PHE A 153 6.31 18.34 -13.83
CA PHE A 153 5.53 17.92 -15.00
C PHE A 153 5.42 19.05 -16.05
N GLU A 154 5.25 20.30 -15.61
CA GLU A 154 5.22 21.44 -16.52
C GLU A 154 6.57 21.57 -17.27
N GLY A 155 7.69 21.39 -16.57
CA GLY A 155 9.02 21.35 -17.20
C GLY A 155 9.17 20.21 -18.20
N GLY A 156 8.66 19.01 -17.88
CA GLY A 156 8.63 17.86 -18.78
C GLY A 156 7.81 18.13 -20.04
N LEU A 157 6.63 18.73 -19.88
CA LEU A 157 5.71 19.06 -20.99
C LEU A 157 6.22 20.18 -21.88
N LEU A 158 7.07 21.10 -21.39
CA LEU A 158 7.78 22.06 -22.25
C LEU A 158 8.72 21.35 -23.23
N ALA A 159 9.35 20.26 -22.81
CA ALA A 159 10.27 19.48 -23.66
C ALA A 159 9.50 18.48 -24.56
N ALA A 160 8.38 17.93 -24.10
CA ALA A 160 7.60 16.91 -24.80
C ALA A 160 6.08 17.22 -24.73
N PRO A 161 5.59 18.31 -25.36
CA PRO A 161 4.22 18.79 -25.19
C PRO A 161 3.13 17.84 -25.74
N ARG A 162 3.52 16.89 -26.59
CA ARG A 162 2.63 15.90 -27.21
C ARG A 162 2.87 14.48 -26.71
N ASP A 163 3.51 14.29 -25.55
CA ASP A 163 3.68 12.97 -24.96
C ASP A 163 2.41 12.57 -24.15
N PRO A 164 1.59 11.62 -24.66
CA PRO A 164 0.35 11.23 -23.99
C PRO A 164 0.61 10.50 -22.66
N ALA A 165 1.75 9.83 -22.51
CA ALA A 165 2.09 9.12 -21.28
C ALA A 165 2.44 10.10 -20.15
N LEU A 166 3.14 11.20 -20.48
CA LEU A 166 3.46 12.26 -19.53
C LEU A 166 2.19 13.01 -19.08
N TRP A 167 1.29 13.35 -20.03
CA TRP A 167 0.00 13.95 -19.69
C TRP A 167 -0.85 13.05 -18.79
N ARG A 168 -0.92 11.74 -19.10
CA ARG A 168 -1.64 10.78 -18.25
C ARG A 168 -1.08 10.74 -16.82
N ALA A 169 0.23 10.61 -16.69
CA ALA A 169 0.87 10.58 -15.37
C ALA A 169 0.62 11.86 -14.59
N TYR A 170 0.60 13.01 -15.25
CA TYR A 170 0.28 14.29 -14.63
C TYR A 170 -1.16 14.32 -14.08
N VAL A 171 -2.15 13.90 -14.88
CA VAL A 171 -3.54 13.77 -14.45
C VAL A 171 -3.66 12.77 -13.30
N ASP A 172 -3.03 11.60 -13.43
CA ASP A 172 -3.09 10.55 -12.40
C ASP A 172 -2.58 11.01 -11.02
N VAL A 173 -1.57 11.88 -10.97
CA VAL A 173 -1.07 12.43 -9.71
C VAL A 173 -2.13 13.28 -9.01
N PHE A 174 -2.89 14.08 -9.75
CA PHE A 174 -4.01 14.84 -9.18
C PHE A 174 -5.14 13.94 -8.68
N LEU A 175 -5.52 12.91 -9.46
CA LEU A 175 -6.57 11.98 -9.06
C LEU A 175 -6.21 11.21 -7.78
N ARG A 176 -4.98 10.72 -7.70
CA ARG A 176 -4.45 10.02 -6.51
C ARG A 176 -4.40 10.93 -5.28
N GLY A 177 -4.12 12.22 -5.48
CA GLY A 177 -4.14 13.23 -4.43
C GLY A 177 -5.52 13.78 -4.11
N GLU A 178 -6.59 13.24 -4.73
CA GLU A 178 -7.97 13.73 -4.59
C GLU A 178 -8.12 15.23 -4.95
N GLN A 179 -7.26 15.74 -5.84
CA GLN A 179 -7.24 17.14 -6.29
C GLN A 179 -8.10 17.32 -7.56
N TYR A 180 -9.35 16.89 -7.49
CA TYR A 180 -10.24 16.76 -8.66
C TYR A 180 -10.50 18.09 -9.37
N GLU A 181 -10.71 19.20 -8.65
CA GLU A 181 -10.85 20.53 -9.24
C GLU A 181 -9.62 20.94 -10.05
N ARG A 182 -8.42 20.62 -9.55
CA ARG A 182 -7.15 20.92 -10.23
C ARG A 182 -6.89 20.01 -11.41
N ALA A 183 -7.46 18.80 -11.43
CA ALA A 183 -7.32 17.83 -12.52
C ALA A 183 -8.06 18.29 -13.79
N LEU A 184 -9.26 18.86 -13.66
CA LEU A 184 -10.12 19.21 -14.83
C LEU A 184 -9.42 20.11 -15.86
N PRO A 185 -8.81 21.28 -15.52
CA PRO A 185 -8.09 22.09 -16.48
C PRO A 185 -6.88 21.40 -17.09
N ILE A 186 -6.23 20.47 -16.37
CA ILE A 186 -5.11 19.69 -16.92
C ILE A 186 -5.62 18.67 -17.94
N ILE A 187 -6.76 18.04 -17.69
CA ILE A 187 -7.41 17.12 -18.65
C ILE A 187 -7.76 17.85 -19.95
N GLU A 188 -8.30 19.07 -19.88
CA GLU A 188 -8.60 19.89 -21.08
C GLU A 188 -7.34 20.23 -21.86
N ARG A 189 -6.26 20.66 -21.17
CA ARG A 189 -4.96 20.92 -21.80
C ARG A 189 -4.38 19.66 -22.44
N ALA A 190 -4.50 18.51 -21.80
CA ALA A 190 -4.03 17.23 -22.33
C ALA A 190 -4.78 16.88 -23.63
N ARG A 191 -6.11 16.99 -23.66
CA ARG A 191 -6.91 16.77 -24.87
C ARG A 191 -6.54 17.73 -26.00
N ALA A 192 -6.30 18.99 -25.69
CA ALA A 192 -5.86 19.97 -26.69
C ALA A 192 -4.47 19.62 -27.26
N ALA A 193 -3.58 19.04 -26.49
CA ALA A 193 -2.22 18.71 -26.89
C ALA A 193 -2.10 17.39 -27.66
N VAL A 194 -2.83 16.33 -27.23
CA VAL A 194 -2.66 14.95 -27.73
C VAL A 194 -3.92 14.33 -28.30
N GLY A 195 -5.06 15.04 -28.27
CA GLY A 195 -6.35 14.55 -28.78
C GLY A 195 -7.14 13.75 -27.76
N ALA A 196 -8.22 13.11 -28.24
CA ALA A 196 -9.08 12.27 -27.41
C ALA A 196 -8.34 11.02 -26.91
N HIS A 197 -8.51 10.70 -25.64
CA HIS A 197 -7.90 9.52 -25.04
C HIS A 197 -8.76 9.00 -23.90
N LEU A 198 -9.04 7.69 -23.89
CA LEU A 198 -9.91 7.03 -22.90
C LEU A 198 -9.54 7.38 -21.44
N ALA A 199 -8.23 7.44 -21.12
CA ALA A 199 -7.80 7.76 -19.76
C ALA A 199 -8.24 9.17 -19.31
N PHE A 200 -8.32 10.14 -20.23
CA PHE A 200 -8.80 11.50 -19.91
C PHE A 200 -10.31 11.52 -19.74
N ASP A 201 -11.05 10.70 -20.48
CA ASP A 201 -12.51 10.60 -20.36
C ASP A 201 -12.88 9.94 -19.01
N VAL A 202 -12.16 8.89 -18.63
CA VAL A 202 -12.29 8.25 -17.30
C VAL A 202 -11.91 9.22 -16.16
N ALA A 203 -10.81 9.95 -16.33
CA ALA A 203 -10.34 10.93 -15.34
C ALA A 203 -11.35 12.08 -15.14
N GLU A 204 -11.94 12.58 -16.22
CA GLU A 204 -12.97 13.61 -16.15
C GLU A 204 -14.24 13.09 -15.49
N ALA A 205 -14.74 11.92 -15.91
CA ALA A 205 -15.92 11.29 -15.33
C ALA A 205 -15.75 11.09 -13.81
N THR A 206 -14.57 10.60 -13.40
CA THR A 206 -14.22 10.43 -11.99
C THR A 206 -14.18 11.77 -11.25
N SER A 207 -13.47 12.77 -11.79
CA SER A 207 -13.34 14.08 -11.16
C SER A 207 -14.69 14.75 -10.95
N ARG A 208 -15.56 14.75 -11.96
CA ARG A 208 -16.90 15.33 -11.87
C ARG A 208 -17.79 14.60 -10.85
N SER A 209 -17.69 13.26 -10.81
CA SER A 209 -18.38 12.46 -9.79
C SER A 209 -17.94 12.85 -8.39
N GLU A 210 -16.64 12.94 -8.13
CA GLU A 210 -16.11 13.29 -6.81
C GLU A 210 -16.43 14.74 -6.40
N LEU A 211 -16.55 15.65 -7.35
CA LEU A 211 -16.98 17.04 -7.13
C LEU A 211 -18.51 17.20 -6.95
N GLY A 212 -19.28 16.10 -7.09
CA GLY A 212 -20.74 16.16 -6.96
C GLY A 212 -21.48 16.63 -8.21
N GLU A 213 -20.80 16.76 -9.36
CA GLU A 213 -21.36 17.13 -10.66
C GLU A 213 -22.04 15.91 -11.32
N MET A 214 -23.04 15.33 -10.64
CA MET A 214 -23.59 13.99 -10.94
C MET A 214 -24.19 13.88 -12.34
N GLU A 215 -24.84 14.93 -12.89
CA GLU A 215 -25.39 14.89 -14.25
C GLU A 215 -24.31 14.84 -15.33
N ALA A 216 -23.23 15.60 -15.15
CA ALA A 216 -22.09 15.60 -16.07
C ALA A 216 -21.35 14.24 -15.99
N ALA A 217 -21.13 13.74 -14.78
CA ALA A 217 -20.54 12.43 -14.57
C ALA A 217 -21.38 11.31 -15.20
N SER A 218 -22.72 11.33 -15.04
CA SER A 218 -23.61 10.32 -15.63
C SER A 218 -23.44 10.22 -17.15
N ARG A 219 -23.48 11.36 -17.84
CA ARG A 219 -23.28 11.39 -19.31
C ARG A 219 -21.96 10.77 -19.75
N LEU A 220 -20.88 11.06 -18.99
CA LEU A 220 -19.56 10.51 -19.29
C LEU A 220 -19.47 9.00 -19.01
N PHE A 221 -19.97 8.54 -17.86
CA PHE A 221 -20.00 7.10 -17.54
C PHE A 221 -20.89 6.30 -18.48
N GLU A 222 -22.00 6.86 -18.96
CA GLU A 222 -22.87 6.25 -19.98
C GLU A 222 -22.15 6.13 -21.34
N ALA A 223 -21.42 7.17 -21.75
CA ALA A 223 -20.60 7.10 -22.96
C ALA A 223 -19.47 6.06 -22.89
N LEU A 224 -19.02 5.73 -21.66
CA LEU A 224 -17.98 4.76 -21.38
C LEU A 224 -18.52 3.36 -21.01
N ALA A 225 -19.83 3.09 -21.17
CA ALA A 225 -20.49 1.87 -20.70
C ALA A 225 -19.87 0.57 -21.22
N ASN A 226 -19.26 0.61 -22.43
CA ASN A 226 -18.64 -0.55 -23.08
C ASN A 226 -17.17 -0.78 -22.70
N VAL A 227 -16.58 0.05 -21.85
CA VAL A 227 -15.18 -0.08 -21.44
C VAL A 227 -15.03 -1.27 -20.49
N GLN A 228 -14.19 -2.24 -20.86
CA GLN A 228 -13.94 -3.47 -20.12
C GLN A 228 -12.56 -3.39 -19.42
N ASP A 229 -12.38 -2.41 -18.55
CA ASP A 229 -11.17 -2.23 -17.76
C ASP A 229 -11.51 -2.37 -16.26
N PRO A 230 -10.81 -3.23 -15.48
CA PRO A 230 -11.09 -3.39 -14.04
C PRO A 230 -10.98 -2.11 -13.23
N ALA A 231 -10.01 -1.24 -13.55
CA ALA A 231 -9.86 0.05 -12.87
C ALA A 231 -11.03 0.99 -13.17
N PHE A 232 -11.48 1.03 -14.45
CA PHE A 232 -12.68 1.76 -14.84
C PHE A 232 -13.93 1.23 -14.15
N THR A 233 -14.06 -0.10 -14.00
CA THR A 233 -15.18 -0.72 -13.29
C THR A 233 -15.29 -0.19 -11.86
N GLU A 234 -14.18 -0.07 -11.13
CA GLU A 234 -14.18 0.48 -9.78
C GLU A 234 -14.69 1.93 -9.74
N HIS A 235 -14.22 2.79 -10.63
CA HIS A 235 -14.69 4.18 -10.75
C HIS A 235 -16.19 4.25 -11.06
N ARG A 236 -16.68 3.37 -11.95
CA ARG A 236 -18.10 3.28 -12.27
C ARG A 236 -18.95 2.84 -11.07
N LEU A 237 -18.52 1.82 -10.34
CA LEU A 237 -19.24 1.34 -9.14
C LEU A 237 -19.29 2.44 -8.07
N ARG A 238 -18.19 3.15 -7.87
CA ARG A 238 -18.13 4.29 -6.95
C ARG A 238 -19.07 5.42 -7.37
N PHE A 239 -19.12 5.76 -8.65
CA PHE A 239 -20.10 6.72 -9.19
C PHE A 239 -21.54 6.27 -8.95
N LEU A 240 -21.89 5.02 -9.28
CA LEU A 240 -23.24 4.49 -9.09
C LEU A 240 -23.68 4.55 -7.63
N LEU A 241 -22.76 4.25 -6.70
CA LEU A 241 -23.03 4.38 -5.27
C LEU A 241 -23.33 5.83 -4.87
N ARG A 242 -22.50 6.79 -5.28
CA ARG A 242 -22.68 8.21 -4.99
C ARG A 242 -23.93 8.80 -5.63
N ALA A 243 -24.32 8.30 -6.79
CA ALA A 243 -25.54 8.69 -7.51
C ALA A 243 -26.82 8.03 -6.97
N GLY A 244 -26.70 7.13 -5.97
CA GLY A 244 -27.82 6.38 -5.42
C GLY A 244 -28.46 5.37 -6.38
N ARG A 245 -27.76 4.99 -7.47
CA ARG A 245 -28.24 4.02 -8.48
C ARG A 245 -27.93 2.59 -8.02
N LEU A 246 -28.56 2.18 -6.91
CA LEU A 246 -28.18 0.99 -6.15
C LEU A 246 -28.43 -0.33 -6.89
N GLU A 247 -29.54 -0.47 -7.61
CA GLU A 247 -29.85 -1.67 -8.39
C GLU A 247 -28.84 -1.85 -9.54
N GLU A 248 -28.47 -0.77 -10.21
CA GLU A 248 -27.45 -0.81 -11.25
C GLU A 248 -26.06 -1.10 -10.67
N LEU A 249 -25.75 -0.56 -9.51
CA LEU A 249 -24.54 -0.87 -8.78
C LEU A 249 -24.46 -2.35 -8.44
N ALA A 250 -25.54 -2.92 -7.90
CA ALA A 250 -25.60 -4.35 -7.57
C ALA A 250 -25.41 -5.22 -8.81
N ALA A 251 -26.12 -4.93 -9.91
CA ALA A 251 -26.01 -5.68 -11.16
C ALA A 251 -24.59 -5.61 -11.75
N ALA A 252 -24.01 -4.42 -11.84
CA ALA A 252 -22.64 -4.24 -12.37
C ALA A 252 -21.57 -4.87 -11.48
N GLY A 253 -21.75 -4.81 -10.16
CA GLY A 253 -20.88 -5.45 -9.19
C GLY A 253 -20.93 -6.98 -9.26
N GLU A 254 -22.13 -7.56 -9.37
CA GLU A 254 -22.35 -9.00 -9.52
C GLU A 254 -21.72 -9.54 -10.82
N GLU A 255 -21.88 -8.82 -11.92
CA GLU A 255 -21.19 -9.14 -13.17
C GLU A 255 -19.67 -9.08 -13.02
N SER A 256 -19.14 -8.10 -12.31
CA SER A 256 -17.71 -7.97 -12.06
C SER A 256 -17.15 -9.14 -11.24
N VAL A 257 -17.79 -9.52 -10.13
CA VAL A 257 -17.32 -10.63 -9.28
C VAL A 257 -17.53 -11.99 -9.91
N ALA A 258 -18.46 -12.13 -10.84
CA ALA A 258 -18.63 -13.35 -11.61
C ALA A 258 -17.46 -13.58 -12.59
N ARG A 259 -16.84 -12.52 -13.08
CA ARG A 259 -15.64 -12.57 -13.93
C ARG A 259 -14.37 -12.72 -13.12
N ASP A 260 -14.29 -12.03 -12.00
CA ASP A 260 -13.18 -12.08 -11.04
C ASP A 260 -13.73 -12.16 -9.62
N SER A 261 -13.80 -13.38 -9.08
CA SER A 261 -14.33 -13.66 -7.73
C SER A 261 -13.52 -13.01 -6.61
N PHE A 262 -12.38 -12.45 -6.91
CA PHE A 262 -11.51 -11.70 -5.99
C PHE A 262 -11.41 -10.22 -6.34
N GLY A 263 -12.29 -9.78 -7.24
CA GLY A 263 -12.30 -8.43 -7.77
C GLY A 263 -12.68 -7.36 -6.73
N ARG A 264 -12.45 -6.13 -7.16
CA ARG A 264 -12.63 -4.91 -6.36
C ARG A 264 -14.08 -4.49 -6.15
N ALA A 265 -15.05 -5.27 -6.66
CA ALA A 265 -16.48 -4.93 -6.56
C ALA A 265 -17.11 -5.30 -5.22
N TRP A 266 -16.56 -6.24 -4.46
CA TRP A 266 -17.13 -6.71 -3.20
C TRP A 266 -17.44 -5.61 -2.19
N PRO A 267 -16.57 -4.60 -1.96
CA PRO A 267 -16.87 -3.51 -1.03
C PRO A 267 -18.12 -2.72 -1.41
N TYR A 268 -18.29 -2.47 -2.70
CA TYR A 268 -19.44 -1.74 -3.24
C TYR A 268 -20.71 -2.57 -3.18
N LEU A 269 -20.62 -3.88 -3.45
CA LEU A 269 -21.74 -4.82 -3.33
C LEU A 269 -22.24 -4.92 -1.89
N SER A 270 -21.35 -4.98 -0.91
CA SER A 270 -21.73 -4.97 0.52
C SER A 270 -22.63 -3.78 0.85
N ILE A 271 -22.19 -2.56 0.46
CA ILE A 271 -22.95 -1.34 0.70
C ILE A 271 -24.29 -1.35 -0.07
N ALA A 272 -24.27 -1.72 -1.36
CA ALA A 272 -25.50 -1.78 -2.17
C ALA A 272 -26.53 -2.75 -1.58
N TRP A 273 -26.13 -3.96 -1.24
CA TRP A 273 -27.03 -4.96 -0.66
C TRP A 273 -27.61 -4.50 0.69
N ARG A 274 -26.80 -3.86 1.54
CA ARG A 274 -27.29 -3.31 2.82
C ARG A 274 -28.32 -2.21 2.62
N LEU A 275 -28.09 -1.29 1.67
CA LEU A 275 -29.02 -0.19 1.35
C LEU A 275 -30.31 -0.69 0.70
N LEU A 276 -30.23 -1.77 -0.10
CA LEU A 276 -31.39 -2.41 -0.73
C LEU A 276 -32.12 -3.38 0.22
N GLY A 277 -31.62 -3.63 1.41
CA GLY A 277 -32.17 -4.65 2.33
C GLY A 277 -31.95 -6.09 1.85
N ASP A 278 -31.01 -6.31 0.95
CA ASP A 278 -30.70 -7.64 0.41
C ASP A 278 -29.81 -8.42 1.38
N ARG A 279 -30.28 -9.53 1.88
CA ARG A 279 -29.61 -10.35 2.91
C ARG A 279 -28.30 -11.00 2.45
N ARG A 280 -27.91 -10.90 1.19
CA ARG A 280 -26.60 -11.39 0.69
C ARG A 280 -25.42 -10.70 1.38
N TRP A 281 -25.58 -9.49 1.90
CA TRP A 281 -24.56 -8.86 2.73
C TRP A 281 -24.23 -9.65 4.01
N GLU A 282 -25.24 -10.34 4.59
CA GLU A 282 -25.05 -11.18 5.78
C GLU A 282 -24.12 -12.37 5.47
N TRP A 283 -24.24 -12.94 4.26
CA TRP A 283 -23.32 -13.98 3.80
C TRP A 283 -21.89 -13.46 3.62
N LEU A 284 -21.73 -12.23 3.13
CA LEU A 284 -20.43 -11.63 2.82
C LEU A 284 -19.70 -11.13 4.08
N GLU A 285 -20.39 -10.38 4.94
CA GLU A 285 -19.79 -9.62 6.06
C GLU A 285 -20.56 -9.74 7.38
N GLY A 286 -21.72 -10.38 7.40
CA GLY A 286 -22.60 -10.42 8.56
C GLY A 286 -22.18 -11.39 9.66
N ASP A 287 -21.28 -12.34 9.38
CA ASP A 287 -20.80 -13.28 10.39
C ASP A 287 -19.78 -12.61 11.33
N PRO A 288 -20.10 -12.46 12.65
CA PRO A 288 -19.21 -11.78 13.58
C PRO A 288 -17.82 -12.41 13.72
N SER A 289 -17.67 -13.70 13.39
CA SER A 289 -16.40 -14.43 13.46
C SER A 289 -15.41 -14.04 12.39
N LEU A 290 -15.84 -13.31 11.34
CA LEU A 290 -14.95 -12.75 10.30
C LEU A 290 -14.08 -11.61 10.84
N VAL A 291 -14.45 -11.03 12.00
CA VAL A 291 -13.71 -9.94 12.65
C VAL A 291 -13.15 -10.44 13.99
N GLY A 292 -11.83 -10.58 14.05
CA GLY A 292 -11.12 -10.99 15.28
C GLY A 292 -10.66 -9.77 16.08
N VAL A 293 -10.75 -9.84 17.41
CA VAL A 293 -10.21 -8.85 18.34
C VAL A 293 -9.36 -9.57 19.37
N TYR A 294 -8.08 -9.25 19.42
CA TYR A 294 -7.09 -9.95 20.24
C TYR A 294 -6.34 -8.96 21.13
N ASP A 295 -6.02 -9.35 22.34
CA ASP A 295 -5.08 -8.64 23.20
C ASP A 295 -3.70 -9.31 23.06
N LEU A 296 -2.73 -8.59 22.54
CA LEU A 296 -1.35 -9.05 22.35
C LEU A 296 -0.39 -8.43 23.35
N SER A 297 -0.87 -7.79 24.42
CA SER A 297 -0.03 -7.04 25.36
C SER A 297 1.07 -7.91 26.01
N ALA A 298 0.82 -9.21 26.17
CA ALA A 298 1.78 -10.16 26.75
C ALA A 298 2.82 -10.67 25.73
N GLU A 299 2.48 -10.68 24.44
CA GLU A 299 3.31 -11.22 23.36
C GLU A 299 4.16 -10.13 22.67
N LEU A 300 3.77 -8.86 22.80
CA LEU A 300 4.47 -7.73 22.21
C LEU A 300 5.72 -7.36 23.04
N PRO A 301 6.72 -6.70 22.42
CA PRO A 301 7.76 -6.01 23.20
C PRO A 301 7.12 -4.92 24.06
N PRO A 302 7.83 -4.38 25.09
CA PRO A 302 7.33 -3.26 25.86
C PRO A 302 6.82 -2.15 24.96
N LEU A 303 5.54 -1.77 25.13
CA LEU A 303 4.86 -0.87 24.18
C LEU A 303 5.54 0.49 24.06
N ASP A 304 6.14 1.00 25.15
CA ASP A 304 6.89 2.28 25.10
C ASP A 304 8.12 2.16 24.20
N ALA A 305 8.89 1.07 24.33
CA ALA A 305 10.06 0.82 23.49
C ALA A 305 9.67 0.65 22.01
N LEU A 306 8.57 -0.06 21.76
CA LEU A 306 8.03 -0.21 20.40
C LEU A 306 7.54 1.12 19.85
N ALA A 307 6.83 1.92 20.65
CA ALA A 307 6.36 3.25 20.25
C ALA A 307 7.53 4.18 19.89
N ASP A 308 8.58 4.20 20.68
CA ASP A 308 9.76 5.03 20.40
C ASP A 308 10.48 4.58 19.12
N ARG A 309 10.60 3.25 18.92
CA ARG A 309 11.14 2.71 17.66
C ARG A 309 10.30 3.13 16.46
N LEU A 310 8.98 3.04 16.55
CA LEU A 310 8.09 3.44 15.47
C LEU A 310 8.16 4.95 15.21
N ARG A 311 8.12 5.79 16.24
CA ARG A 311 8.25 7.26 16.10
C ARG A 311 9.54 7.65 15.39
N ALA A 312 10.65 6.97 15.67
CA ALA A 312 11.95 7.24 15.07
C ALA A 312 11.99 7.00 13.54
N ILE A 313 11.06 6.24 12.99
CA ILE A 313 10.98 5.96 11.55
C ILE A 313 9.86 6.72 10.83
N HIS A 314 9.11 7.59 11.53
CA HIS A 314 8.15 8.52 10.93
C HIS A 314 8.87 9.80 10.51
N LEU A 315 9.49 9.80 9.33
CA LEU A 315 10.34 10.89 8.84
C LEU A 315 9.58 11.90 7.96
N ALA A 316 8.41 11.55 7.45
CA ALA A 316 7.56 12.45 6.68
C ALA A 316 6.98 13.56 7.56
N ALA A 317 6.81 14.77 7.00
CA ALA A 317 6.15 15.89 7.67
C ALA A 317 4.63 15.87 7.52
N ASN A 318 4.12 15.24 6.46
CA ASN A 318 2.70 15.20 6.11
C ASN A 318 2.27 13.79 5.68
N GLN A 319 0.95 13.66 5.51
CA GLN A 319 0.33 12.45 4.99
C GLN A 319 0.79 12.12 3.56
N PRO A 320 0.88 10.84 3.19
CA PRO A 320 1.14 10.43 1.81
C PRO A 320 0.06 10.94 0.85
N LEU A 321 0.45 11.20 -0.41
CA LEU A 321 -0.44 11.74 -1.44
C LEU A 321 -1.62 10.81 -1.77
N ASP A 322 -1.38 9.51 -1.79
CA ASP A 322 -2.29 8.48 -2.29
C ASP A 322 -2.78 7.50 -1.21
N GLN A 323 -2.89 7.95 0.04
CA GLN A 323 -3.32 7.13 1.17
C GLN A 323 -4.54 7.71 1.90
N SER A 324 -5.23 6.87 2.67
CA SER A 324 -6.42 7.23 3.44
C SER A 324 -6.13 8.08 4.68
N VAL A 325 -4.89 8.23 5.05
CA VAL A 325 -4.44 9.01 6.22
C VAL A 325 -4.73 10.49 6.01
N ARG A 326 -5.34 11.13 7.04
CA ARG A 326 -5.53 12.57 7.14
C ARG A 326 -5.07 13.06 8.52
N GLY A 327 -4.22 14.07 8.56
CA GLY A 327 -3.69 14.62 9.80
C GLY A 327 -2.71 13.68 10.51
N GLY A 328 -1.74 13.15 9.76
CA GLY A 328 -0.72 12.24 10.29
C GLY A 328 0.31 11.84 9.28
N THR A 329 1.12 10.84 9.62
CA THR A 329 2.16 10.28 8.76
C THR A 329 2.06 8.76 8.72
N GLN A 330 2.65 8.17 7.68
CA GLN A 330 2.78 6.73 7.51
C GLN A 330 4.24 6.40 7.20
N THR A 331 4.73 5.25 7.68
CA THR A 331 6.08 4.79 7.36
C THR A 331 6.14 4.24 5.94
N GLU A 332 7.28 4.45 5.29
CA GLU A 332 7.58 3.90 3.97
C GLU A 332 8.05 2.45 4.04
N GLY A 333 7.78 1.70 2.98
CA GLY A 333 8.23 0.30 2.83
C GLY A 333 7.49 -0.70 3.70
N HIS A 334 8.02 -1.92 3.76
CA HIS A 334 7.47 -3.01 4.55
C HIS A 334 8.04 -3.03 5.97
N LEU A 335 7.24 -2.63 6.97
CA LEU A 335 7.67 -2.59 8.37
C LEU A 335 8.19 -3.95 8.87
N PHE A 336 7.50 -5.06 8.55
CA PHE A 336 7.85 -6.39 9.04
C PHE A 336 9.10 -7.02 8.40
N GLN A 337 9.67 -6.38 7.38
CA GLN A 337 10.95 -6.77 6.80
C GLN A 337 12.14 -6.24 7.60
N ARG A 338 11.95 -5.22 8.44
CA ARG A 338 12.98 -4.62 9.26
C ARG A 338 13.50 -5.62 10.30
N ILE A 339 14.80 -5.51 10.61
CA ILE A 339 15.51 -6.49 11.46
C ILE A 339 15.74 -6.02 12.92
N GLU A 340 15.24 -4.85 13.28
CA GLU A 340 15.30 -4.40 14.67
C GLU A 340 14.58 -5.39 15.60
N PRO A 341 15.11 -5.65 16.81
CA PRO A 341 14.56 -6.66 17.72
C PRO A 341 13.08 -6.45 18.03
N GLU A 342 12.65 -5.20 18.25
CA GLU A 342 11.26 -4.85 18.59
C GLU A 342 10.33 -5.18 17.41
N ILE A 343 10.75 -4.91 16.17
CA ILE A 343 9.96 -5.20 14.97
C ILE A 343 9.88 -6.71 14.71
N ARG A 344 10.97 -7.45 14.95
CA ARG A 344 10.96 -8.91 14.83
C ARG A 344 10.04 -9.57 15.85
N MET A 345 10.05 -9.09 17.10
CA MET A 345 9.13 -9.57 18.16
C MET A 345 7.68 -9.24 17.79
N LEU A 346 7.41 -8.01 17.37
CA LEU A 346 6.10 -7.57 16.85
C LEU A 346 5.61 -8.48 15.73
N ARG A 347 6.43 -8.71 14.71
CA ARG A 347 6.08 -9.57 13.57
C ARG A 347 5.73 -10.99 14.04
N LYS A 348 6.51 -11.56 14.96
CA LYS A 348 6.25 -12.90 15.50
C LYS A 348 4.86 -12.96 16.17
N ALA A 349 4.58 -12.04 17.09
CA ALA A 349 3.28 -11.97 17.78
C ALA A 349 2.11 -11.81 16.80
N VAL A 350 2.29 -10.98 15.76
CA VAL A 350 1.29 -10.78 14.71
C VAL A 350 1.05 -12.04 13.91
N VAL A 351 2.09 -12.74 13.46
CA VAL A 351 1.95 -14.01 12.70
C VAL A 351 1.14 -15.03 13.51
N GLU A 352 1.50 -15.24 14.77
CA GLU A 352 0.80 -16.17 15.67
C GLU A 352 -0.67 -15.77 15.88
N ALA A 353 -0.98 -14.48 15.96
CA ALA A 353 -2.35 -13.99 16.09
C ALA A 353 -3.15 -14.18 14.81
N VAL A 354 -2.54 -13.93 13.64
CA VAL A 354 -3.18 -14.18 12.33
C VAL A 354 -3.47 -15.67 12.14
N GLU A 355 -2.51 -16.55 12.46
CA GLU A 355 -2.71 -18.00 12.38
C GLU A 355 -3.86 -18.47 13.29
N ARG A 356 -3.94 -17.97 14.54
CA ARG A 356 -5.06 -18.23 15.45
C ARG A 356 -6.40 -17.80 14.85
N HIS A 357 -6.46 -16.58 14.29
CA HIS A 357 -7.69 -16.06 13.65
C HIS A 357 -8.10 -16.91 12.46
N VAL A 358 -7.18 -17.21 11.56
CA VAL A 358 -7.41 -17.99 10.34
C VAL A 358 -7.90 -19.41 10.67
N ALA A 359 -7.39 -20.02 11.75
CA ALA A 359 -7.84 -21.33 12.24
C ALA A 359 -9.28 -21.30 12.78
N GLN A 360 -9.77 -20.15 13.27
CA GLN A 360 -11.11 -19.94 13.81
C GLN A 360 -12.13 -19.51 12.75
N LEU A 361 -11.71 -19.11 11.56
CA LEU A 361 -12.61 -18.71 10.49
C LEU A 361 -13.56 -19.86 10.11
N PRO A 362 -14.84 -19.56 9.78
CA PRO A 362 -15.80 -20.55 9.31
C PRO A 362 -15.26 -21.40 8.15
N PRO A 363 -15.84 -22.59 7.89
CA PRO A 363 -15.48 -23.40 6.75
C PRO A 363 -15.49 -22.63 5.43
N ALA A 364 -14.69 -23.09 4.46
CA ALA A 364 -14.67 -22.51 3.13
C ALA A 364 -16.05 -22.47 2.49
N ARG A 365 -16.36 -21.36 1.82
CA ARG A 365 -17.63 -21.17 1.08
C ARG A 365 -17.32 -20.81 -0.36
N ALA A 366 -17.91 -21.51 -1.30
CA ALA A 366 -17.72 -21.25 -2.72
C ALA A 366 -18.05 -19.78 -3.08
N GLY A 367 -17.18 -19.15 -3.81
CA GLY A 367 -17.33 -17.74 -4.25
C GLY A 367 -17.12 -16.67 -3.17
N HIS A 368 -16.91 -17.06 -1.90
CA HIS A 368 -16.68 -16.08 -0.83
C HIS A 368 -15.24 -15.55 -0.87
N PRO A 369 -15.01 -14.22 -0.87
CA PRO A 369 -13.67 -13.65 -1.04
C PRO A 369 -12.71 -13.94 0.14
N LEU A 370 -13.23 -14.11 1.37
CA LEU A 370 -12.44 -14.41 2.55
C LEU A 370 -12.42 -15.92 2.89
N LEU A 371 -13.56 -16.61 2.84
CA LEU A 371 -13.70 -18.01 3.29
C LEU A 371 -13.24 -18.99 2.20
N ILE A 372 -11.95 -18.91 1.85
CA ILE A 372 -11.27 -19.72 0.83
C ILE A 372 -10.82 -21.08 1.41
N ALA A 373 -10.54 -22.05 0.54
CA ALA A 373 -10.15 -23.40 0.95
C ALA A 373 -8.71 -23.45 1.49
N ARG A 374 -7.74 -22.87 0.76
CA ARG A 374 -6.36 -22.82 1.19
C ARG A 374 -6.08 -21.54 1.95
N ARG A 375 -5.64 -21.66 3.21
CA ARG A 375 -5.45 -20.53 4.14
C ARG A 375 -4.02 -20.38 4.64
N SER A 376 -3.08 -21.12 4.08
CA SER A 376 -1.66 -21.11 4.44
C SER A 376 -0.77 -21.24 3.20
N PRO A 377 0.50 -20.81 3.25
CA PRO A 377 1.15 -20.13 4.40
C PRO A 377 0.65 -18.69 4.58
N ILE A 378 0.83 -18.15 5.80
CA ILE A 378 0.59 -16.73 6.06
C ILE A 378 1.77 -15.91 5.48
N GLY A 379 1.45 -14.86 4.75
CA GLY A 379 2.38 -13.87 4.23
C GLY A 379 1.73 -12.49 4.24
N PHE A 380 2.52 -11.44 4.14
CA PHE A 380 2.02 -10.06 4.17
C PHE A 380 2.14 -9.41 2.78
N ALA A 381 1.08 -8.73 2.35
CA ALA A 381 1.09 -7.90 1.15
C ALA A 381 1.73 -6.53 1.42
N GLY A 382 1.57 -6.03 2.64
CA GLY A 382 2.16 -4.79 3.14
C GLY A 382 2.09 -4.72 4.66
N SER A 383 2.95 -3.90 5.26
CA SER A 383 2.92 -3.57 6.68
C SER A 383 3.54 -2.21 6.91
N TRP A 384 2.92 -1.38 7.73
CA TRP A 384 3.33 -0.01 7.99
C TRP A 384 2.90 0.45 9.38
N SER A 385 3.50 1.53 9.87
CA SER A 385 3.02 2.25 11.04
C SER A 385 2.31 3.52 10.59
N VAL A 386 1.24 3.88 11.28
CA VAL A 386 0.51 5.14 11.10
C VAL A 386 0.53 5.92 12.41
N ARG A 387 0.93 7.17 12.30
CA ARG A 387 0.96 8.14 13.39
C ARG A 387 0.00 9.26 13.07
N LEU A 388 -1.18 9.25 13.71
CA LEU A 388 -2.16 10.32 13.64
C LEU A 388 -1.92 11.31 14.78
N THR A 389 -2.13 12.59 14.52
CA THR A 389 -2.09 13.67 15.51
C THR A 389 -3.46 14.35 15.58
N GLY A 390 -3.63 15.33 16.43
CA GLY A 390 -4.93 15.96 16.69
C GLY A 390 -5.73 16.28 15.42
N GLY A 391 -7.00 15.88 15.38
CA GLY A 391 -7.86 15.92 14.19
C GLY A 391 -7.62 14.78 13.19
N GLY A 392 -6.61 13.96 13.43
CA GLY A 392 -6.21 12.88 12.52
C GLY A 392 -7.22 11.74 12.46
N ARG A 393 -7.37 11.17 11.26
CA ARG A 393 -8.23 10.02 11.00
C ARG A 393 -7.81 9.25 9.76
N HIS A 394 -8.31 8.05 9.61
CA HIS A 394 -8.43 7.39 8.32
C HIS A 394 -9.80 7.67 7.73
N ILE A 395 -9.86 8.13 6.49
CA ILE A 395 -11.10 8.13 5.70
C ILE A 395 -11.51 6.67 5.49
N ASP A 396 -12.82 6.40 5.45
CA ASP A 396 -13.30 5.05 5.15
C ASP A 396 -12.72 4.57 3.80
N HIS A 397 -12.10 3.40 3.81
CA HIS A 397 -11.39 2.83 2.65
C HIS A 397 -11.38 1.31 2.72
N VAL A 398 -10.84 0.67 1.70
CA VAL A 398 -10.70 -0.78 1.58
C VAL A 398 -9.32 -1.12 1.03
N HIS A 399 -8.88 -2.37 1.22
CA HIS A 399 -7.62 -2.90 0.69
C HIS A 399 -7.89 -4.07 -0.26
N PRO A 400 -8.32 -3.82 -1.50
CA PRO A 400 -8.84 -4.88 -2.39
C PRO A 400 -7.79 -5.95 -2.77
N GLU A 401 -6.50 -5.64 -2.64
CA GLU A 401 -5.40 -6.59 -2.88
C GLU A 401 -5.11 -7.51 -1.68
N GLY A 402 -5.61 -7.16 -0.49
CA GLY A 402 -5.45 -7.94 0.73
C GLY A 402 -6.46 -9.08 0.84
N TRP A 403 -6.20 -9.98 1.78
CA TRP A 403 -7.13 -11.01 2.25
C TRP A 403 -7.75 -10.64 3.59
N LEU A 404 -6.88 -10.31 4.57
CA LEU A 404 -7.26 -9.74 5.85
C LEU A 404 -6.50 -8.43 6.05
N SER A 405 -7.18 -7.41 6.53
CA SER A 405 -6.60 -6.15 6.98
C SER A 405 -6.59 -6.07 8.49
N SER A 406 -5.84 -5.10 9.04
CA SER A 406 -5.60 -5.03 10.47
C SER A 406 -5.53 -3.63 11.03
N ALA A 407 -5.69 -3.52 12.35
CA ALA A 407 -5.28 -2.37 13.16
C ALA A 407 -4.74 -2.87 14.50
N LEU A 408 -3.47 -2.64 14.77
CA LEU A 408 -2.82 -2.91 16.06
C LEU A 408 -2.48 -1.58 16.73
N TYR A 409 -3.01 -1.35 17.92
CA TYR A 409 -2.84 -0.10 18.65
C TYR A 409 -1.61 -0.15 19.54
N ILE A 410 -0.70 0.81 19.39
CA ILE A 410 0.54 0.90 20.16
C ILE A 410 0.45 2.01 21.20
N ALA A 411 0.09 3.24 20.78
CA ALA A 411 -0.15 4.35 21.70
C ALA A 411 -1.44 5.08 21.31
N LEU A 412 -2.11 5.64 22.30
CA LEU A 412 -3.41 6.30 22.15
C LEU A 412 -3.41 7.65 22.87
N PRO A 413 -4.23 8.61 22.41
CA PRO A 413 -4.46 9.87 23.10
C PRO A 413 -4.96 9.61 24.54
N ALA A 414 -4.56 10.44 25.48
CA ALA A 414 -5.12 10.41 26.84
C ALA A 414 -6.65 10.61 26.79
N SER A 415 -7.35 10.09 27.78
CA SER A 415 -8.82 10.23 27.85
C SER A 415 -9.29 11.69 27.89
N SER A 416 -8.48 12.58 28.46
CA SER A 416 -8.72 14.04 28.48
C SER A 416 -8.55 14.73 27.13
N GLU A 417 -7.93 14.07 26.15
CA GLU A 417 -7.70 14.58 24.79
C GLU A 417 -8.75 14.10 23.78
N ARG A 418 -9.78 13.41 24.26
CA ARG A 418 -10.88 12.87 23.45
C ARG A 418 -12.12 13.73 23.62
N ASN A 419 -12.61 14.29 22.53
CA ASN A 419 -13.80 15.12 22.47
C ASN A 419 -15.14 14.36 22.54
N ALA A 420 -15.09 13.04 22.30
CA ALA A 420 -16.25 12.14 22.32
C ALA A 420 -15.87 10.78 22.91
N PRO A 421 -16.84 10.03 23.49
CA PRO A 421 -16.58 8.71 24.06
C PRO A 421 -15.99 7.72 23.07
N ASP A 422 -16.30 7.87 21.78
CA ASP A 422 -15.88 6.97 20.70
C ASP A 422 -14.85 7.62 19.76
N ALA A 423 -14.20 8.72 20.17
CA ALA A 423 -13.09 9.34 19.46
C ALA A 423 -11.94 8.36 19.27
N GLY A 424 -11.42 8.27 18.03
CA GLY A 424 -10.37 7.34 17.64
C GLY A 424 -10.81 5.89 17.46
N TRP A 425 -12.11 5.55 17.61
CA TRP A 425 -12.59 4.18 17.40
C TRP A 425 -12.51 3.77 15.93
N LEU A 426 -12.28 2.47 15.70
CA LEU A 426 -12.35 1.86 14.39
C LEU A 426 -13.82 1.63 14.02
N THR A 427 -14.20 2.04 12.82
CA THR A 427 -15.51 1.76 12.21
C THR A 427 -15.33 0.73 11.10
N LEU A 428 -16.21 -0.27 11.05
CA LEU A 428 -16.22 -1.31 10.03
C LEU A 428 -17.55 -1.33 9.29
N GLY A 429 -17.53 -1.47 7.96
CA GLY A 429 -18.71 -1.55 7.11
C GLY A 429 -19.41 -0.23 6.85
N GLN A 430 -18.72 0.90 6.99
CA GLN A 430 -19.24 2.24 6.74
C GLN A 430 -18.44 2.90 5.59
N ALA A 431 -19.11 3.68 4.74
CA ALA A 431 -18.50 4.44 3.64
C ALA A 431 -19.04 5.88 3.62
N ALA A 432 -19.03 6.55 4.77
CA ALA A 432 -19.66 7.88 4.96
C ALA A 432 -19.07 8.95 4.02
N HIS A 433 -17.77 8.88 3.70
CA HIS A 433 -17.12 9.83 2.78
C HIS A 433 -17.66 9.76 1.33
N LEU A 434 -18.38 8.69 0.98
CA LEU A 434 -19.05 8.55 -0.32
C LEU A 434 -20.45 9.16 -0.34
N GLY A 435 -20.85 9.85 0.73
CA GLY A 435 -22.21 10.43 0.86
C GLY A 435 -23.28 9.40 1.22
N VAL A 436 -22.88 8.25 1.74
CA VAL A 436 -23.79 7.16 2.11
C VAL A 436 -24.09 7.23 3.60
N ASP A 437 -25.38 7.40 3.94
CA ASP A 437 -25.86 7.32 5.32
C ASP A 437 -26.19 5.87 5.68
N LEU A 438 -25.18 5.14 6.15
CA LEU A 438 -25.28 3.77 6.56
C LEU A 438 -24.49 3.56 7.85
N PRO A 439 -25.12 3.03 8.93
CA PRO A 439 -24.39 2.80 10.17
C PRO A 439 -23.30 1.75 9.99
N PRO A 440 -22.20 1.83 10.76
CA PRO A 440 -21.18 0.77 10.74
C PRO A 440 -21.77 -0.57 11.17
N ILE A 441 -21.28 -1.67 10.60
CA ILE A 441 -21.59 -3.03 11.04
C ILE A 441 -21.04 -3.23 12.46
N ARG A 442 -19.84 -2.70 12.72
CA ARG A 442 -19.19 -2.81 14.02
C ARG A 442 -18.31 -1.60 14.29
N THR A 443 -18.28 -1.15 15.54
CA THR A 443 -17.31 -0.20 16.07
C THR A 443 -16.45 -0.88 17.11
N ILE A 444 -15.15 -0.57 17.13
CA ILE A 444 -14.20 -1.22 18.04
C ILE A 444 -13.39 -0.17 18.76
N GLU A 445 -13.47 -0.21 20.10
CA GLU A 445 -12.68 0.64 20.97
C GLU A 445 -11.18 0.32 20.84
N PRO A 446 -10.33 1.32 20.57
CA PRO A 446 -8.89 1.12 20.58
C PRO A 446 -8.38 0.93 22.02
N LYS A 447 -7.45 -0.03 22.20
CA LYS A 447 -6.69 -0.23 23.45
C LYS A 447 -5.24 -0.56 23.10
N PRO A 448 -4.24 -0.04 23.82
CA PRO A 448 -2.85 -0.44 23.60
C PRO A 448 -2.69 -1.95 23.68
N GLY A 449 -1.95 -2.55 22.75
CA GLY A 449 -1.82 -4.01 22.60
C GLY A 449 -2.97 -4.72 21.88
N ARG A 450 -4.10 -4.04 21.60
CA ARG A 450 -5.23 -4.64 20.90
C ARG A 450 -4.97 -4.72 19.40
N LEU A 451 -5.09 -5.93 18.85
CA LEU A 451 -5.12 -6.20 17.41
C LEU A 451 -6.56 -6.46 16.96
N VAL A 452 -6.95 -5.84 15.87
CA VAL A 452 -8.19 -6.14 15.14
C VAL A 452 -7.81 -6.70 13.78
N LEU A 453 -8.44 -7.83 13.40
CA LEU A 453 -8.33 -8.46 12.08
C LEU A 453 -9.72 -8.49 11.43
N PHE A 454 -9.81 -8.12 10.16
CA PHE A 454 -11.08 -8.05 9.43
C PHE A 454 -10.87 -8.29 7.92
N PRO A 455 -11.93 -8.66 7.15
CA PRO A 455 -11.82 -8.82 5.71
C PRO A 455 -11.29 -7.57 5.03
N SER A 456 -10.30 -7.69 4.15
CA SER A 456 -9.72 -6.53 3.44
C SER A 456 -10.73 -5.84 2.50
N THR A 457 -11.80 -6.54 2.13
CA THR A 457 -12.93 -6.00 1.35
C THR A 457 -13.90 -5.16 2.18
N MET A 458 -13.84 -5.25 3.52
CA MET A 458 -14.73 -4.50 4.41
C MET A 458 -14.29 -3.04 4.50
N TRP A 459 -15.20 -2.12 4.24
CA TRP A 459 -14.98 -0.69 4.46
C TRP A 459 -14.58 -0.43 5.90
N HIS A 460 -13.54 0.38 6.09
CA HIS A 460 -13.08 0.71 7.44
C HIS A 460 -12.46 2.10 7.51
N GLY A 461 -12.62 2.73 8.66
CA GLY A 461 -12.12 4.06 8.94
C GLY A 461 -11.88 4.28 10.42
N THR A 462 -11.43 5.48 10.78
CA THR A 462 -11.21 5.87 12.17
C THR A 462 -11.98 7.14 12.46
N ARG A 463 -12.75 7.17 13.54
CA ARG A 463 -13.36 8.42 14.03
C ARG A 463 -12.28 9.42 14.43
N PRO A 464 -12.43 10.72 14.10
CA PRO A 464 -11.45 11.73 14.48
C PRO A 464 -11.36 11.87 16.00
N PHE A 465 -10.25 12.43 16.49
CA PHE A 465 -10.01 12.80 17.87
C PHE A 465 -9.29 14.15 17.91
N ASP A 466 -9.51 14.97 18.95
CA ASP A 466 -9.12 16.39 18.90
C ASP A 466 -7.64 16.64 19.16
N ALA A 467 -7.02 15.92 20.09
CA ALA A 467 -5.64 16.16 20.51
C ALA A 467 -4.89 14.87 20.83
N GLY A 468 -3.58 14.98 20.98
CA GLY A 468 -2.69 13.86 21.29
C GLY A 468 -2.23 13.08 20.09
N GLU A 469 -1.71 11.88 20.35
CA GLU A 469 -1.15 10.97 19.34
C GLU A 469 -1.89 9.63 19.35
N ARG A 470 -2.20 9.11 18.17
CA ARG A 470 -2.61 7.72 17.98
C ARG A 470 -1.60 7.03 17.06
N LEU A 471 -0.85 6.09 17.63
CA LEU A 471 0.17 5.32 16.93
C LEU A 471 -0.32 3.87 16.75
N THR A 472 -0.35 3.42 15.51
CA THR A 472 -0.81 2.07 15.15
C THR A 472 0.19 1.39 14.21
N VAL A 473 0.16 0.06 14.22
CA VAL A 473 0.72 -0.76 13.15
C VAL A 473 -0.45 -1.36 12.37
N ALA A 474 -0.39 -1.23 11.07
CA ALA A 474 -1.32 -1.86 10.14
C ALA A 474 -0.58 -2.77 9.18
N PHE A 475 -1.26 -3.82 8.74
CA PHE A 475 -0.74 -4.76 7.75
C PHE A 475 -1.89 -5.43 7.02
N ASP A 476 -1.61 -5.84 5.79
CA ASP A 476 -2.51 -6.68 5.01
C ASP A 476 -1.91 -8.07 4.87
N VAL A 477 -2.69 -9.08 5.22
CA VAL A 477 -2.35 -10.48 4.96
C VAL A 477 -2.58 -10.76 3.49
N LYS A 478 -1.58 -11.32 2.83
CA LYS A 478 -1.66 -11.73 1.43
C LYS A 478 -2.60 -12.93 1.30
N ARG A 479 -3.45 -12.90 0.27
CA ARG A 479 -4.27 -14.08 -0.05
C ARG A 479 -3.38 -15.25 -0.46
N PRO A 480 -3.49 -16.41 0.21
CA PRO A 480 -2.77 -17.61 -0.21
C PRO A 480 -3.17 -18.04 -1.61
N ALA A 481 -2.19 -18.43 -2.44
CA ALA A 481 -2.49 -18.94 -3.77
C ALA A 481 -3.38 -20.18 -3.67
N GLN A 482 -4.49 -20.20 -4.41
CA GLN A 482 -5.35 -21.36 -4.49
C GLN A 482 -4.71 -22.40 -5.44
N ALA A 483 -4.90 -23.68 -5.16
CA ALA A 483 -4.53 -24.71 -6.11
C ALA A 483 -5.38 -24.55 -7.39
N SER A 484 -4.69 -24.50 -8.52
CA SER A 484 -5.33 -24.49 -9.85
C SER A 484 -6.04 -25.79 -10.13
#